data_37cb24116aa9cc724083d71e169b6455
#
_entry.id   37cb24116aa9cc724083d71e169b6455
#
_cell.length_a   1.000
_cell.length_b   1.000
_cell.length_c   1.000
_cell.angle_alpha   90.00
_cell.angle_beta   90.00
_cell.angle_gamma   90.00
#
_symmetry.space_group_name_H-M   'P 1'
#
loop_
_entity.id
_entity.type
_entity.pdbx_description
1 polymer ?
#
loop_
_entity_poly.entity_id
_entity_poly.type
_entity_poly.pdbx_seq_one_letter_code
_entity_poly.pdbx_strand_id
1 'polypeptide(L)'
;ETMKQLFNLIQFCSKVNIPFDVYAFTNNYQKSEDHFSYTESPIQEVKEYDMIISPDFSLLHFFTSDVNKKELDQQMRSLYRVAYNMVRWCNYSIPVGFNLSGTPLNEAIVCLHQLIPQFKTKHKVQKINTVILTDGEANVLPFYKVNNYYDDGRMGSGRVYMGDFIRNRKTGHTYKVEGAFYKFTEVLLEDLKMMNPGVNIIGFRLASNSDFKGFVRRYDDTMTE
;
A
#
# COMPACT_ATOMS: atom_id res chain seq x y z
N GLU A 1 11.09 2.76 16.44
CA GLU A 1 9.98 2.49 17.36
C GLU A 1 8.91 1.62 16.70
N THR A 2 8.47 1.93 15.47
CA THR A 2 7.47 1.18 14.68
C THR A 2 7.77 -0.33 14.62
N MET A 3 9.02 -0.69 14.34
CA MET A 3 9.44 -2.10 14.28
C MET A 3 9.29 -2.83 15.62
N LYS A 4 9.51 -2.15 16.75
CA LYS A 4 9.32 -2.77 18.07
C LYS A 4 7.84 -3.10 18.32
N GLN A 5 6.95 -2.17 17.97
CA GLN A 5 5.50 -2.38 18.11
C GLN A 5 5.02 -3.51 17.20
N LEU A 6 5.51 -3.55 15.96
CA LEU A 6 5.22 -4.64 15.03
C LEU A 6 5.66 -6.00 15.60
N PHE A 7 6.87 -6.09 16.14
CA PHE A 7 7.37 -7.34 16.74
C PHE A 7 6.57 -7.78 17.96
N ASN A 8 6.14 -6.83 18.80
CA ASN A 8 5.26 -7.14 19.93
C ASN A 8 3.92 -7.73 19.44
N LEU A 9 3.34 -7.15 18.39
CA LEU A 9 2.09 -7.64 17.80
C LEU A 9 2.27 -9.03 17.18
N ILE A 10 3.34 -9.25 16.43
CA ILE A 10 3.66 -10.56 15.84
C ILE A 10 3.83 -11.62 16.92
N GLN A 11 4.59 -11.32 17.98
CA GLN A 11 4.78 -12.24 19.10
C GLN A 11 3.47 -12.53 19.84
N PHE A 12 2.62 -11.54 20.01
CA PHE A 12 1.30 -11.73 20.61
C PHE A 12 0.46 -12.66 19.73
N CYS A 13 0.29 -12.38 18.44
CA CYS A 13 -0.48 -13.21 17.53
C CYS A 13 0.05 -14.64 17.48
N SER A 14 1.36 -14.83 17.44
CA SER A 14 2.00 -16.14 17.47
C SER A 14 1.74 -16.92 18.76
N LYS A 15 1.72 -16.23 19.92
CA LYS A 15 1.45 -16.89 21.23
C LYS A 15 0.01 -17.35 21.36
N VAL A 16 -0.93 -16.63 20.78
CA VAL A 16 -2.37 -16.93 20.87
C VAL A 16 -2.90 -17.66 19.63
N ASN A 17 -2.00 -18.08 18.73
CA ASN A 17 -2.32 -18.78 17.48
C ASN A 17 -3.31 -18.01 16.56
N ILE A 18 -3.20 -16.70 16.53
CA ILE A 18 -3.91 -15.87 15.56
C ILE A 18 -3.09 -15.82 14.26
N PRO A 19 -3.64 -16.26 13.12
CA PRO A 19 -2.93 -16.17 11.84
C PRO A 19 -2.71 -14.71 11.43
N PHE A 20 -1.55 -14.45 10.83
CA PHE A 20 -1.18 -13.11 10.34
C PHE A 20 -0.26 -13.19 9.13
N ASP A 21 -0.35 -12.17 8.30
CA ASP A 21 0.62 -11.81 7.27
C ASP A 21 0.99 -10.34 7.43
N VAL A 22 2.26 -10.02 7.22
CA VAL A 22 2.78 -8.65 7.32
C VAL A 22 3.44 -8.26 6.02
N TYR A 23 3.00 -7.16 5.46
CA TYR A 23 3.53 -6.61 4.22
C TYR A 23 4.10 -5.21 4.45
N ALA A 24 5.14 -4.86 3.71
CA ALA A 24 5.59 -3.49 3.55
C ALA A 24 5.39 -3.05 2.10
N PHE A 25 4.93 -1.82 1.91
CA PHE A 25 4.80 -1.21 0.60
C PHE A 25 5.86 -0.15 0.40
N THR A 26 6.44 -0.10 -0.80
CA THR A 26 7.51 0.83 -1.14
C THR A 26 7.54 1.11 -2.64
N ASN A 27 8.09 2.27 -3.02
CA ASN A 27 8.56 2.52 -4.37
C ASN A 27 10.05 2.25 -4.43
N ASN A 28 10.44 1.20 -5.15
CA ASN A 28 11.84 0.82 -5.27
C ASN A 28 12.43 1.37 -6.58
N TYR A 29 12.86 2.63 -6.54
CA TYR A 29 13.43 3.31 -7.71
C TYR A 29 14.71 2.65 -8.27
N GLN A 30 15.45 1.87 -7.46
CA GLN A 30 16.62 1.13 -7.92
C GLN A 30 16.24 -0.03 -8.86
N LYS A 31 15.01 -0.51 -8.78
CA LYS A 31 14.50 -1.55 -9.66
C LYS A 31 14.37 -1.09 -11.11
N SER A 32 14.16 0.20 -11.32
CA SER A 32 14.05 0.80 -12.65
C SER A 32 15.40 1.05 -13.33
N GLU A 33 16.49 1.25 -12.55
CA GLU A 33 17.83 1.51 -13.10
C GLU A 33 18.55 0.22 -13.52
N ASP A 34 18.39 -0.88 -12.78
CA ASP A 34 19.05 -2.17 -13.04
C ASP A 34 18.28 -3.06 -14.01
N HIS A 35 17.00 -2.82 -14.23
CA HIS A 35 16.14 -3.59 -15.13
C HIS A 35 15.67 -2.79 -16.34
N PHE A 36 16.60 -2.22 -17.09
CA PHE A 36 16.39 -1.96 -18.55
C PHE A 36 16.28 -3.25 -19.37
N SER A 37 16.18 -4.38 -18.74
CA SER A 37 15.62 -5.56 -19.35
C SER A 37 14.10 -5.40 -19.28
N TYR A 38 13.53 -4.83 -20.32
CA TYR A 38 12.14 -5.08 -20.69
C TYR A 38 12.00 -6.58 -20.94
N THR A 39 12.00 -7.38 -19.88
CA THR A 39 11.29 -8.65 -19.94
C THR A 39 9.84 -8.19 -20.11
N GLU A 40 9.37 -8.29 -21.33
CA GLU A 40 7.98 -8.11 -21.69
C GLU A 40 7.15 -8.90 -20.68
N SER A 41 6.73 -8.22 -19.61
CA SER A 41 5.62 -8.72 -18.82
C SER A 41 4.52 -8.93 -19.84
N PRO A 42 3.84 -10.08 -19.88
CA PRO A 42 2.76 -10.30 -20.84
C PRO A 42 1.88 -9.07 -20.78
N ILE A 43 1.82 -8.34 -21.87
CA ILE A 43 1.06 -7.11 -21.99
C ILE A 43 -0.36 -7.51 -21.68
N GLN A 44 -0.79 -7.32 -20.42
CA GLN A 44 -2.21 -7.32 -20.13
C GLN A 44 -2.77 -6.25 -21.03
N GLU A 45 -3.78 -6.57 -21.80
CA GLU A 45 -4.48 -5.59 -22.63
C GLU A 45 -4.92 -4.45 -21.73
N VAL A 46 -4.12 -3.40 -21.71
CA VAL A 46 -4.39 -2.20 -20.95
C VAL A 46 -5.51 -1.46 -21.65
N LYS A 47 -6.56 -1.15 -20.94
CA LYS A 47 -7.71 -0.41 -21.47
C LYS A 47 -7.63 1.04 -21.02
N GLU A 48 -8.15 1.90 -21.88
CA GLU A 48 -8.33 3.31 -21.51
C GLU A 48 -9.14 3.41 -20.21
N TYR A 49 -8.71 4.32 -19.31
CA TYR A 49 -9.25 4.52 -17.97
C TYR A 49 -8.94 3.40 -16.94
N ASP A 50 -8.07 2.44 -17.26
CA ASP A 50 -7.53 1.56 -16.22
C ASP A 50 -6.56 2.34 -15.32
N MET A 51 -6.62 2.10 -14.02
CA MET A 51 -5.66 2.69 -13.09
C MET A 51 -4.26 2.14 -13.33
N ILE A 52 -3.28 3.01 -13.24
CA ILE A 52 -1.87 2.67 -13.40
C ILE A 52 -1.27 2.40 -12.01
N ILE A 53 -0.75 1.21 -11.82
CA ILE A 53 0.14 0.90 -10.69
C ILE A 53 1.57 1.23 -11.14
N SER A 54 2.29 2.00 -10.32
CA SER A 54 3.68 2.34 -10.62
C SER A 54 4.53 1.08 -10.84
N PRO A 55 5.37 1.03 -11.88
CA PRO A 55 6.29 -0.10 -12.08
C PRO A 55 7.32 -0.22 -10.94
N ASP A 56 7.60 0.88 -10.23
CA ASP A 56 8.49 0.89 -9.07
C ASP A 56 7.82 0.35 -7.80
N PHE A 57 6.50 0.20 -7.81
CA PHE A 57 5.77 -0.33 -6.67
C PHE A 57 6.21 -1.75 -6.33
N SER A 58 6.46 -1.97 -5.06
CA SER A 58 6.75 -3.29 -4.51
C SER A 58 6.00 -3.50 -3.20
N LEU A 59 5.36 -4.65 -3.09
CA LEU A 59 4.74 -5.12 -1.87
C LEU A 59 5.58 -6.28 -1.33
N LEU A 60 6.31 -6.03 -0.24
CA LEU A 60 7.25 -6.98 0.36
C LEU A 60 6.54 -7.78 1.44
N HIS A 61 6.50 -9.08 1.32
CA HIS A 61 5.96 -9.97 2.35
C HIS A 61 7.02 -10.21 3.43
N PHE A 62 6.89 -9.53 4.57
CA PHE A 62 7.88 -9.57 5.64
C PHE A 62 7.73 -10.76 6.55
N PHE A 63 6.51 -11.06 6.99
CA PHE A 63 6.25 -12.13 7.95
C PHE A 63 4.94 -12.83 7.65
N THR A 64 4.90 -14.11 7.99
CA THR A 64 3.68 -14.92 7.93
C THR A 64 3.61 -15.86 9.15
N SER A 65 2.40 -16.16 9.60
CA SER A 65 2.16 -17.16 10.63
C SER A 65 2.38 -18.60 10.16
N ASP A 66 2.62 -18.83 8.87
CA ASP A 66 2.76 -20.17 8.29
C ASP A 66 4.16 -20.79 8.48
N VAL A 67 5.10 -20.00 8.97
CA VAL A 67 6.45 -20.46 9.27
C VAL A 67 6.57 -20.97 10.71
N ASN A 68 7.53 -21.84 10.95
CA ASN A 68 7.80 -22.29 12.31
C ASN A 68 8.44 -21.17 13.17
N LYS A 69 8.36 -21.31 14.49
CA LYS A 69 8.83 -20.29 15.44
C LYS A 69 10.29 -19.92 15.26
N LYS A 70 11.16 -20.89 14.96
CA LYS A 70 12.60 -20.64 14.77
C LYS A 70 12.86 -19.78 13.53
N GLU A 71 12.13 -20.05 12.47
CA GLU A 71 12.20 -19.28 11.23
C GLU A 71 11.66 -17.85 11.42
N LEU A 72 10.50 -17.72 12.10
CA LEU A 72 9.93 -16.41 12.43
C LEU A 72 10.92 -15.57 13.26
N ASP A 73 11.55 -16.14 14.28
CA ASP A 73 12.57 -15.46 15.09
C ASP A 73 13.77 -15.01 14.23
N GLN A 74 14.19 -15.82 13.28
CA GLN A 74 15.28 -15.48 12.38
C GLN A 74 14.89 -14.34 11.44
N GLN A 75 13.69 -14.37 10.85
CA GLN A 75 13.17 -13.30 10.01
C GLN A 75 13.08 -11.99 10.79
N MET A 76 12.54 -12.01 12.02
CA MET A 76 12.46 -10.84 12.88
C MET A 76 13.83 -10.24 13.19
N ARG A 77 14.83 -11.06 13.51
CA ARG A 77 16.21 -10.61 13.76
C ARG A 77 16.84 -9.99 12.51
N SER A 78 16.61 -10.57 11.35
CA SER A 78 17.12 -10.09 10.07
C SER A 78 16.53 -8.73 9.73
N LEU A 79 15.20 -8.59 9.83
CA LEU A 79 14.54 -7.31 9.55
C LEU A 79 14.89 -6.23 10.58
N TYR A 80 15.10 -6.62 11.85
CA TYR A 80 15.56 -5.68 12.86
C TYR A 80 16.95 -5.07 12.52
N ARG A 81 17.86 -5.90 12.00
CA ARG A 81 19.20 -5.43 11.55
C ARG A 81 19.07 -4.46 10.38
N VAL A 82 18.22 -4.77 9.40
CA VAL A 82 17.95 -3.88 8.27
C VAL A 82 17.40 -2.54 8.77
N ALA A 83 16.36 -2.55 9.61
CA ALA A 83 15.77 -1.35 10.17
C ALA A 83 16.75 -0.51 11.01
N TYR A 84 17.65 -1.18 11.76
CA TYR A 84 18.70 -0.49 12.54
C TYR A 84 19.70 0.23 11.64
N ASN A 85 20.06 -0.37 10.50
CA ASN A 85 20.96 0.25 9.54
C ASN A 85 20.31 1.43 8.81
N MET A 86 19.00 1.36 8.52
CA MET A 86 18.24 2.48 7.94
C MET A 86 18.29 3.73 8.83
N VAL A 87 18.13 3.58 10.16
CA VAL A 87 18.19 4.70 11.13
C VAL A 87 19.56 5.35 11.16
N ARG A 88 20.63 4.59 10.90
CA ARG A 88 22.00 5.08 10.91
C ARG A 88 22.51 5.62 9.58
N TRP A 89 21.65 5.64 8.54
CA TRP A 89 22.06 6.01 7.18
C TRP A 89 23.20 5.15 6.61
N CYS A 90 23.34 3.93 7.12
CA CYS A 90 24.34 2.97 6.67
C CYS A 90 23.80 2.17 5.48
N ASN A 91 23.77 2.77 4.31
CA ASN A 91 23.20 2.16 3.10
C ASN A 91 23.92 0.87 2.63
N TYR A 92 25.14 0.67 3.06
CA TYR A 92 25.97 -0.50 2.64
C TYR A 92 25.48 -1.86 3.11
N SER A 93 24.54 -1.88 4.08
CA SER A 93 24.06 -3.13 4.69
C SER A 93 22.59 -3.40 4.41
N ILE A 94 21.97 -2.59 3.56
CA ILE A 94 20.57 -2.78 3.18
C ILE A 94 20.54 -3.62 1.91
N PRO A 95 19.91 -4.82 1.93
CA PRO A 95 19.77 -5.63 0.72
C PRO A 95 19.02 -4.87 -0.37
N VAL A 96 19.37 -5.13 -1.63
CA VAL A 96 18.65 -4.60 -2.78
C VAL A 96 17.16 -4.99 -2.67
N GLY A 97 16.27 -4.03 -2.89
CA GLY A 97 14.82 -4.23 -2.74
C GLY A 97 14.26 -3.89 -1.35
N PHE A 98 15.10 -3.72 -0.32
CA PHE A 98 14.67 -3.27 1.01
C PHE A 98 14.87 -1.76 1.24
N ASN A 99 15.21 -1.02 0.19
CA ASN A 99 15.27 0.44 0.27
C ASN A 99 13.83 0.98 0.29
N LEU A 100 13.26 1.10 1.49
CA LEU A 100 11.91 1.58 1.70
C LEU A 100 11.86 3.08 1.39
N SER A 101 11.08 3.45 0.38
CA SER A 101 10.98 4.82 -0.12
C SER A 101 9.57 5.09 -0.64
N GLY A 102 9.15 6.35 -0.57
CA GLY A 102 7.82 6.76 -1.00
C GLY A 102 6.68 6.23 -0.12
N THR A 103 5.46 6.62 -0.46
CA THR A 103 4.24 6.17 0.25
C THR A 103 3.19 5.67 -0.76
N PRO A 104 3.44 4.54 -1.47
CA PRO A 104 2.51 3.98 -2.43
C PRO A 104 1.34 3.24 -1.72
N LEU A 105 0.64 3.96 -0.84
CA LEU A 105 -0.44 3.39 -0.03
C LEU A 105 -1.65 3.01 -0.88
N ASN A 106 -1.98 3.80 -1.91
CA ASN A 106 -3.14 3.51 -2.76
C ASN A 106 -2.92 2.24 -3.58
N GLU A 107 -1.71 2.01 -4.08
CA GLU A 107 -1.30 0.78 -4.72
C GLU A 107 -1.42 -0.42 -3.77
N ALA A 108 -0.97 -0.26 -2.53
CA ALA A 108 -1.10 -1.28 -1.50
C ALA A 108 -2.58 -1.60 -1.18
N ILE A 109 -3.45 -0.59 -1.09
CA ILE A 109 -4.90 -0.79 -0.88
C ILE A 109 -5.51 -1.58 -2.05
N VAL A 110 -5.13 -1.27 -3.29
CA VAL A 110 -5.58 -2.05 -4.45
C VAL A 110 -5.15 -3.52 -4.33
N CYS A 111 -3.93 -3.81 -3.87
CA CYS A 111 -3.48 -5.19 -3.65
C CYS A 111 -4.29 -5.92 -2.57
N LEU A 112 -4.82 -5.22 -1.56
CA LEU A 112 -5.66 -5.82 -0.52
C LEU A 112 -6.94 -6.46 -1.07
N HIS A 113 -7.45 -6.02 -2.22
CA HIS A 113 -8.58 -6.68 -2.89
C HIS A 113 -8.30 -8.14 -3.28
N GLN A 114 -7.04 -8.52 -3.44
CA GLN A 114 -6.62 -9.90 -3.70
C GLN A 114 -6.15 -10.60 -2.43
N LEU A 115 -5.36 -9.91 -1.61
CA LEU A 115 -4.73 -10.50 -0.42
C LEU A 115 -5.76 -10.89 0.65
N ILE A 116 -6.77 -10.05 0.90
CA ILE A 116 -7.79 -10.32 1.92
C ILE A 116 -8.59 -11.59 1.62
N PRO A 117 -9.16 -11.78 0.42
CA PRO A 117 -9.85 -13.03 0.08
C PRO A 117 -8.94 -14.27 0.13
N GLN A 118 -7.69 -14.13 -0.32
CA GLN A 118 -6.69 -15.21 -0.26
C GLN A 118 -6.39 -15.61 1.19
N PHE A 119 -6.11 -14.62 2.05
CA PHE A 119 -5.87 -14.84 3.47
C PHE A 119 -7.08 -15.49 4.16
N LYS A 120 -8.29 -14.98 3.88
CA LYS A 120 -9.55 -15.52 4.43
C LYS A 120 -9.76 -16.98 4.05
N THR A 121 -9.52 -17.32 2.80
CA THR A 121 -9.66 -18.70 2.29
C THR A 121 -8.60 -19.63 2.89
N LYS A 122 -7.34 -19.18 2.91
CA LYS A 122 -6.20 -19.96 3.40
C LYS A 122 -6.33 -20.31 4.87
N HIS A 123 -6.66 -19.33 5.71
CA HIS A 123 -6.75 -19.51 7.16
C HIS A 123 -8.15 -19.81 7.68
N LYS A 124 -9.16 -19.86 6.79
CA LYS A 124 -10.57 -20.16 7.15
C LYS A 124 -11.11 -19.24 8.25
N VAL A 125 -10.69 -17.99 8.26
CA VAL A 125 -11.11 -16.98 9.25
C VAL A 125 -12.37 -16.24 8.81
N GLN A 126 -13.23 -15.88 9.77
CA GLN A 126 -14.47 -15.14 9.50
C GLN A 126 -14.25 -13.62 9.59
N LYS A 127 -13.39 -13.17 10.50
CA LYS A 127 -13.09 -11.76 10.73
C LYS A 127 -11.62 -11.49 10.46
N ILE A 128 -11.34 -10.40 9.79
CA ILE A 128 -9.97 -9.96 9.49
C ILE A 128 -9.83 -8.52 10.00
N ASN A 129 -8.74 -8.24 10.68
CA ASN A 129 -8.32 -6.90 11.04
C ASN A 129 -7.13 -6.53 10.17
N THR A 130 -7.32 -5.58 9.28
CA THR A 130 -6.24 -5.02 8.47
C THR A 130 -5.74 -3.76 9.14
N VAL A 131 -4.46 -3.76 9.54
CA VAL A 131 -3.81 -2.63 10.20
C VAL A 131 -2.85 -1.99 9.21
N ILE A 132 -3.04 -0.72 8.91
CA ILE A 132 -2.21 0.08 8.03
C ILE A 132 -1.42 1.08 8.87
N LEU A 133 -0.09 1.03 8.77
CA LEU A 133 0.84 1.96 9.42
C LEU A 133 1.53 2.79 8.33
N THR A 134 1.41 4.10 8.39
CA THR A 134 2.04 5.02 7.43
C THR A 134 2.46 6.32 8.11
N ASP A 135 3.52 6.93 7.63
CA ASP A 135 4.00 8.26 8.04
C ASP A 135 3.67 9.35 7.00
N GLY A 136 3.27 8.92 5.79
CA GLY A 136 2.98 9.81 4.68
C GLY A 136 1.53 9.75 4.18
N GLU A 137 1.22 10.67 3.29
CA GLU A 137 -0.03 10.70 2.54
C GLU A 137 0.13 9.95 1.22
N ALA A 138 -0.92 9.27 0.78
CA ALA A 138 -0.94 8.58 -0.50
C ALA A 138 -1.10 9.56 -1.67
N ASN A 139 -0.45 9.26 -2.77
CA ASN A 139 -0.68 9.96 -4.03
C ASN A 139 -1.89 9.35 -4.77
N VAL A 140 -2.60 10.19 -5.52
CA VAL A 140 -3.66 9.72 -6.42
C VAL A 140 -3.05 8.85 -7.50
N LEU A 141 -3.66 7.70 -7.78
CA LEU A 141 -3.21 6.83 -8.87
C LEU A 141 -3.54 7.47 -10.23
N PRO A 142 -2.61 7.48 -11.18
CA PRO A 142 -2.89 7.87 -12.54
C PRO A 142 -3.72 6.78 -13.25
N PHE A 143 -4.26 7.13 -14.42
CA PHE A 143 -4.97 6.18 -15.28
C PHE A 143 -4.44 6.24 -16.72
N TYR A 144 -4.67 5.18 -17.49
CA TYR A 144 -4.31 5.14 -18.89
C TYR A 144 -5.29 6.00 -19.72
N LYS A 145 -4.73 6.85 -20.57
CA LYS A 145 -5.48 7.70 -21.49
C LYS A 145 -4.84 7.62 -22.87
N VAL A 146 -5.67 7.55 -23.91
CA VAL A 146 -5.18 7.67 -25.30
C VAL A 146 -4.53 9.04 -25.46
N ASN A 147 -3.32 9.05 -25.93
CA ASN A 147 -2.59 10.29 -26.20
C ASN A 147 -2.90 10.80 -27.60
N ASN A 148 -3.86 11.73 -27.68
CA ASN A 148 -4.29 12.31 -28.96
C ASN A 148 -3.22 13.18 -29.63
N TYR A 149 -2.09 13.39 -28.99
CA TYR A 149 -0.96 14.15 -29.59
C TYR A 149 -0.17 13.32 -30.61
N TYR A 150 -0.26 12.00 -30.52
CA TYR A 150 0.36 11.06 -31.47
C TYR A 150 -0.74 10.29 -32.19
N ASP A 151 -0.68 10.26 -33.52
CA ASP A 151 -1.65 9.53 -34.36
C ASP A 151 -1.55 8.00 -34.28
N ASP A 152 -0.63 7.49 -33.46
CA ASP A 152 -0.34 6.04 -33.34
C ASP A 152 -1.12 5.34 -32.21
N GLY A 153 -2.00 6.04 -31.53
CA GLY A 153 -2.84 5.46 -30.46
C GLY A 153 -2.09 5.09 -29.19
N ARG A 154 -0.88 5.63 -28.95
CA ARG A 154 -0.12 5.36 -27.72
C ARG A 154 -0.89 5.75 -26.49
N MET A 155 -0.81 4.89 -25.47
CA MET A 155 -1.38 5.18 -24.16
C MET A 155 -0.43 6.10 -23.37
N GLY A 156 -0.97 7.22 -22.89
CA GLY A 156 -0.32 8.11 -21.92
C GLY A 156 -0.95 7.96 -20.54
N SER A 157 -0.51 8.79 -19.59
CA SER A 157 -1.09 8.85 -18.25
C SER A 157 -1.98 10.08 -18.09
N GLY A 158 -3.19 9.86 -17.57
CA GLY A 158 -4.10 10.90 -17.09
C GLY A 158 -4.06 11.03 -15.57
N ARG A 159 -4.53 12.16 -15.04
CA ARG A 159 -4.69 12.37 -13.60
C ARG A 159 -6.18 12.39 -13.24
N VAL A 160 -6.52 11.84 -12.09
CA VAL A 160 -7.87 11.93 -11.51
C VAL A 160 -7.99 13.29 -10.83
N TYR A 161 -9.06 14.00 -11.13
CA TYR A 161 -9.36 15.31 -10.54
C TYR A 161 -10.61 15.25 -9.66
N MET A 162 -10.81 16.30 -8.88
CA MET A 162 -12.05 16.50 -8.14
C MET A 162 -13.24 16.54 -9.09
N GLY A 163 -14.27 15.77 -8.78
CA GLY A 163 -15.47 15.61 -9.60
C GLY A 163 -15.43 14.41 -10.55
N ASP A 164 -14.26 13.78 -10.73
CA ASP A 164 -14.16 12.54 -11.50
C ASP A 164 -14.81 11.36 -10.78
N PHE A 165 -15.02 10.28 -11.53
CA PHE A 165 -15.65 9.07 -11.02
C PHE A 165 -14.69 7.88 -11.11
N ILE A 166 -14.65 7.09 -10.05
CA ILE A 166 -13.95 5.79 -10.01
C ILE A 166 -15.01 4.70 -10.05
N ARG A 167 -14.86 3.75 -10.95
CA ARG A 167 -15.78 2.63 -11.09
C ARG A 167 -15.11 1.30 -10.84
N ASN A 168 -15.66 0.52 -9.93
CA ASN A 168 -15.30 -0.87 -9.78
C ASN A 168 -15.94 -1.68 -10.91
N ARG A 169 -15.13 -2.22 -11.84
CA ARG A 169 -15.65 -2.95 -13.01
C ARG A 169 -16.28 -4.29 -12.66
N LYS A 170 -15.94 -4.89 -11.51
CA LYS A 170 -16.52 -6.16 -11.06
C LYS A 170 -17.94 -5.99 -10.53
N THR A 171 -18.17 -4.94 -9.75
CA THR A 171 -19.48 -4.67 -9.12
C THR A 171 -20.33 -3.69 -9.92
N GLY A 172 -19.71 -2.89 -10.77
CA GLY A 172 -20.33 -1.77 -11.47
C GLY A 172 -20.57 -0.54 -10.59
N HIS A 173 -20.20 -0.61 -9.28
CA HIS A 173 -20.37 0.51 -8.37
C HIS A 173 -19.46 1.67 -8.77
N THR A 174 -19.96 2.90 -8.62
CA THR A 174 -19.29 4.12 -9.04
C THR A 174 -19.22 5.08 -7.88
N TYR A 175 -18.03 5.59 -7.62
CA TYR A 175 -17.72 6.55 -6.56
C TYR A 175 -17.34 7.88 -7.19
N LYS A 176 -17.84 8.98 -6.64
CA LYS A 176 -17.42 10.33 -7.01
C LYS A 176 -16.25 10.75 -6.13
N VAL A 177 -15.18 11.24 -6.74
CA VAL A 177 -14.05 11.82 -6.03
C VAL A 177 -14.37 13.27 -5.69
N GLU A 178 -14.78 13.53 -4.45
CA GLU A 178 -15.15 14.87 -3.99
C GLU A 178 -14.06 15.44 -3.08
N GLY A 179 -13.74 16.73 -3.24
CA GLY A 179 -12.83 17.44 -2.36
C GLY A 179 -11.35 17.21 -2.64
N ALA A 180 -10.52 17.18 -1.59
CA ALA A 180 -9.07 17.10 -1.69
C ALA A 180 -8.57 15.70 -2.11
N PHE A 181 -7.31 15.62 -2.51
CA PHE A 181 -6.65 14.40 -3.01
C PHE A 181 -6.75 13.18 -2.08
N TYR A 182 -6.87 13.38 -0.76
CA TYR A 182 -7.05 12.29 0.21
C TYR A 182 -8.38 11.54 0.06
N LYS A 183 -9.39 12.17 -0.54
CA LYS A 183 -10.67 11.52 -0.83
C LYS A 183 -10.55 10.36 -1.82
N PHE A 184 -9.53 10.37 -2.65
CA PHE A 184 -9.20 9.23 -3.49
C PHE A 184 -8.91 7.97 -2.67
N THR A 185 -8.12 8.09 -1.62
CA THR A 185 -7.82 6.97 -0.70
C THR A 185 -9.08 6.50 0.04
N GLU A 186 -9.95 7.42 0.47
CA GLU A 186 -11.23 7.07 1.10
C GLU A 186 -12.09 6.23 0.16
N VAL A 187 -12.21 6.63 -1.10
CA VAL A 187 -12.96 5.86 -2.13
C VAL A 187 -12.43 4.44 -2.28
N LEU A 188 -11.11 4.28 -2.34
CA LEU A 188 -10.50 2.94 -2.42
C LEU A 188 -10.78 2.10 -1.17
N LEU A 189 -10.77 2.71 0.01
CA LEU A 189 -11.09 2.03 1.27
C LEU A 189 -12.58 1.67 1.38
N GLU A 190 -13.48 2.51 0.88
CA GLU A 190 -14.91 2.21 0.80
C GLU A 190 -15.18 1.02 -0.10
N ASP A 191 -14.59 1.02 -1.30
CA ASP A 191 -14.71 -0.10 -2.24
C ASP A 191 -14.15 -1.39 -1.63
N LEU A 192 -12.98 -1.32 -0.97
CA LEU A 192 -12.38 -2.46 -0.30
C LEU A 192 -13.29 -3.04 0.79
N LYS A 193 -13.93 -2.19 1.62
CA LYS A 193 -14.88 -2.61 2.65
C LYS A 193 -16.13 -3.23 2.04
N MET A 194 -16.66 -2.62 0.99
CA MET A 194 -17.84 -3.14 0.29
C MET A 194 -17.58 -4.54 -0.29
N MET A 195 -16.41 -4.74 -0.90
CA MET A 195 -16.01 -6.02 -1.48
C MET A 195 -15.68 -7.10 -0.45
N ASN A 196 -15.34 -6.72 0.78
CA ASN A 196 -14.88 -7.62 1.82
C ASN A 196 -15.67 -7.43 3.12
N PRO A 197 -16.96 -7.82 3.16
CA PRO A 197 -17.76 -7.68 4.38
C PRO A 197 -17.14 -8.48 5.52
N GLY A 198 -17.07 -7.88 6.72
CA GLY A 198 -16.46 -8.47 7.92
C GLY A 198 -14.96 -8.18 8.07
N VAL A 199 -14.39 -7.34 7.21
CA VAL A 199 -13.03 -6.82 7.38
C VAL A 199 -13.05 -5.49 8.11
N ASN A 200 -12.30 -5.40 9.21
CA ASN A 200 -12.00 -4.14 9.88
C ASN A 200 -10.73 -3.54 9.32
N ILE A 201 -10.75 -2.28 8.93
CA ILE A 201 -9.58 -1.56 8.47
C ILE A 201 -9.26 -0.47 9.48
N ILE A 202 -8.05 -0.50 10.02
CA ILE A 202 -7.56 0.43 11.06
C ILE A 202 -6.31 1.10 10.50
N GLY A 203 -6.37 2.41 10.31
CA GLY A 203 -5.23 3.22 9.89
C GLY A 203 -4.54 3.89 11.09
N PHE A 204 -3.22 3.80 11.16
CA PHE A 204 -2.39 4.55 12.09
C PHE A 204 -1.44 5.44 11.28
N ARG A 205 -1.52 6.73 11.53
CA ARG A 205 -0.55 7.68 10.98
C ARG A 205 0.51 7.99 12.04
N LEU A 206 1.76 7.77 11.67
CA LEU A 206 2.92 8.15 12.47
C LEU A 206 3.30 9.57 12.08
N ALA A 207 3.21 10.50 13.01
CA ALA A 207 3.51 11.90 12.74
C ALA A 207 4.35 12.50 13.86
N SER A 208 5.25 13.42 13.51
CA SER A 208 5.87 14.29 14.50
C SER A 208 4.85 15.28 15.06
N ASN A 209 5.15 15.93 16.18
CA ASN A 209 4.25 16.94 16.74
C ASN A 209 4.00 18.12 15.77
N SER A 210 4.98 18.45 14.93
CA SER A 210 4.82 19.50 13.89
C SER A 210 3.89 19.04 12.76
N ASP A 211 4.06 17.80 12.31
CA ASP A 211 3.23 17.22 11.24
C ASP A 211 1.80 17.02 11.70
N PHE A 212 1.61 16.61 12.97
CA PHE A 212 0.29 16.49 13.57
C PHE A 212 -0.46 17.82 13.59
N LYS A 213 0.19 18.92 14.01
CA LYS A 213 -0.41 20.25 13.95
C LYS A 213 -0.79 20.68 12.53
N GLY A 214 0.08 20.37 11.55
CA GLY A 214 -0.20 20.63 10.13
C GLY A 214 -1.35 19.79 9.60
N PHE A 215 -1.46 18.55 10.06
CA PHE A 215 -2.56 17.64 9.73
C PHE A 215 -3.89 18.16 10.28
N VAL A 216 -3.97 18.45 11.59
CA VAL A 216 -5.18 18.97 12.22
C VAL A 216 -5.68 20.23 11.52
N ARG A 217 -4.80 21.19 11.19
CA ARG A 217 -5.16 22.41 10.47
C ARG A 217 -5.77 22.17 9.09
N ARG A 218 -5.41 21.07 8.40
CA ARG A 218 -5.95 20.74 7.07
C ARG A 218 -7.31 20.04 7.12
N TYR A 219 -7.62 19.35 8.20
CA TYR A 219 -8.79 18.48 8.30
C TYR A 219 -9.81 18.96 9.31
N ASP A 220 -9.47 19.93 10.13
CA ASP A 220 -10.36 20.52 11.12
C ASP A 220 -10.76 21.93 10.69
N ASP A 221 -11.90 22.02 9.99
CA ASP A 221 -12.48 23.29 9.54
C ASP A 221 -12.88 24.20 10.72
N THR A 222 -12.87 23.69 11.96
CA THR A 222 -13.21 24.46 13.16
C THR A 222 -12.04 25.28 13.71
N MET A 223 -10.80 25.07 13.21
CA MET A 223 -9.61 25.81 13.64
C MET A 223 -9.27 27.03 12.76
N THR A 224 -10.17 27.48 11.91
CA THR A 224 -9.99 28.67 11.05
C THR A 224 -10.61 29.93 11.62
N GLU A 225 -10.88 30.01 12.94
CA GLU A 225 -11.22 31.25 13.67
C GLU A 225 -10.12 31.66 14.63
#